data_ee65c2d6c5538e981912f2fa7c3ec582
#
_entry.id   ee65c2d6c5538e981912f2fa7c3ec582
#
_cell.length_a   1.000
_cell.length_b   1.000
_cell.length_c   1.000
_cell.angle_alpha   90.00
_cell.angle_beta   90.00
_cell.angle_gamma   90.00
#
_symmetry.space_group_name_H-M   'P 1'
#
loop_
_entity.id
_entity.type
_entity.pdbx_description
1 polymer ?
#
loop_
_entity_poly.entity_id
_entity_poly.type
_entity_poly.pdbx_seq_one_letter_code
_entity_poly.pdbx_strand_id
1 'polypeptide(L)'
;MATEQVTTEDVALLGSGRQLIARQLRRAPREFLFGGVGTTLYAGMTILSSFVLGWIIDLMLIPAVQSGEVSTAALAASAAAIVGVATLRGIGITMRRTGAYYAQHRLQYRDRVEVTDRYLDLPVEWHRRHPTGQLLANANEDVEAASFIAAPLPMAFGVILMLVGTGVILILTDPFLALIGFLVGPVLILVNYTFQRRMRAVAAEAQSLRAEVADIAHESFDAALVVKTLGREDDEVGRFGERSDTLRDRMVEVGRLRAAFDPLIEALPNLSILAVLLVGAWRVDHGLLSEGTLVTFAYLFRLVALPMRVFGWLLGELPRSVVGLHRLQAVLNEKERVTYGSAAPSVEGGAGAVVEGIAYQYPESDYEDLGAASLPRHVANGDGRGIESVTLDVTPGRTIALVGPTGSGKSTVAHLLVRLFDPDTGQISLDGHTLVDLDRDALARSVSIVFQETFLFNDTIYNNITLDESFDEDEVFAAARLAQADSFIRGLEKGYATIVGERGAALSGGQRQRVAIARALVRKPRLLVLDDATSAVDPAVESAILEGLRQLDTTVVIVAYRRSSIVLADEVIYVEDGRVIDRGDHSSLYASLPAYRGLIDAYEKEPA
;
A
#
# COMPACT_ATOMS: atom_id res chain seq x y z
N MET A 1 -36.50 26.98 -6.54
CA MET A 1 -35.71 27.07 -5.30
C MET A 1 -35.64 25.66 -4.70
N ALA A 2 -34.64 24.88 -5.04
CA ALA A 2 -34.32 23.62 -4.39
C ALA A 2 -33.02 23.88 -3.65
N THR A 3 -33.12 24.08 -2.36
CA THR A 3 -31.99 24.07 -1.44
C THR A 3 -31.39 22.66 -1.51
N GLU A 4 -30.25 22.55 -2.18
CA GLU A 4 -29.42 21.35 -2.20
C GLU A 4 -29.08 21.01 -0.75
N GLN A 5 -29.65 19.92 -0.26
CA GLN A 5 -29.18 19.31 0.98
C GLN A 5 -27.75 18.78 0.69
N VAL A 6 -26.75 19.53 1.16
CA VAL A 6 -25.39 19.04 1.28
C VAL A 6 -25.51 17.75 2.08
N THR A 7 -25.19 16.62 1.44
CA THR A 7 -25.33 15.32 2.09
C THR A 7 -24.38 15.23 3.28
N THR A 8 -24.73 14.45 4.29
CA THR A 8 -23.84 14.19 5.44
C THR A 8 -22.47 13.68 5.01
N GLU A 9 -22.40 12.96 3.89
CA GLU A 9 -21.16 12.52 3.26
C GLU A 9 -20.31 13.67 2.71
N ASP A 10 -20.90 14.67 2.06
CA ASP A 10 -20.17 15.83 1.54
C ASP A 10 -19.58 16.68 2.68
N VAL A 11 -20.29 16.82 3.79
CA VAL A 11 -19.80 17.52 5.00
C VAL A 11 -18.67 16.75 5.67
N ALA A 12 -18.77 15.42 5.74
CA ALA A 12 -17.73 14.56 6.28
C ALA A 12 -16.46 14.59 5.41
N LEU A 13 -16.60 14.56 4.08
CA LEU A 13 -15.50 14.68 3.13
C LEU A 13 -14.78 16.03 3.23
N LEU A 14 -15.51 17.14 3.38
CA LEU A 14 -14.91 18.46 3.56
C LEU A 14 -14.18 18.59 4.91
N GLY A 15 -14.72 18.01 5.98
CA GLY A 15 -14.06 17.93 7.29
C GLY A 15 -12.76 17.14 7.22
N SER A 16 -12.78 15.99 6.59
CA SER A 16 -11.62 15.13 6.37
C SER A 16 -10.59 15.77 5.42
N GLY A 17 -11.04 16.51 4.41
CA GLY A 17 -10.17 17.28 3.51
C GLY A 17 -9.41 18.38 4.25
N ARG A 18 -10.04 19.11 5.18
CA ARG A 18 -9.36 20.09 6.05
C ARG A 18 -8.30 19.42 6.94
N GLN A 19 -8.60 18.25 7.50
CA GLN A 19 -7.65 17.49 8.32
C GLN A 19 -6.46 17.03 7.50
N LEU A 20 -6.69 16.52 6.28
CA LEU A 20 -5.63 16.14 5.33
C LEU A 20 -4.70 17.32 5.03
N ILE A 21 -5.25 18.47 4.63
CA ILE A 21 -4.47 19.67 4.31
C ILE A 21 -3.67 20.14 5.54
N ALA A 22 -4.31 20.21 6.70
CA ALA A 22 -3.66 20.63 7.94
C ALA A 22 -2.52 19.67 8.34
N ARG A 23 -2.71 18.35 8.18
CA ARG A 23 -1.67 17.33 8.40
C ARG A 23 -0.47 17.57 7.49
N GLN A 24 -0.72 17.78 6.19
CA GLN A 24 0.36 17.99 5.21
C GLN A 24 1.16 19.26 5.50
N LEU A 25 0.47 20.38 5.77
CA LEU A 25 1.12 21.65 6.10
C LEU A 25 1.99 21.55 7.37
N ARG A 26 1.53 20.80 8.39
CA ARG A 26 2.30 20.57 9.63
C ARG A 26 3.51 19.68 9.42
N ARG A 27 3.44 18.72 8.50
CA ARG A 27 4.52 17.75 8.25
C ARG A 27 5.62 18.27 7.31
N ALA A 28 5.33 19.26 6.44
CA ALA A 28 6.28 19.86 5.50
C ALA A 28 6.21 21.41 5.49
N PRO A 29 6.33 22.10 6.66
CA PRO A 29 6.06 23.54 6.75
C PRO A 29 7.04 24.39 5.97
N ARG A 30 8.31 24.02 5.90
CA ARG A 30 9.37 24.78 5.20
C ARG A 30 9.16 24.75 3.70
N GLU A 31 8.82 23.61 3.16
CA GLU A 31 8.58 23.38 1.75
C GLU A 31 7.34 24.14 1.27
N PHE A 32 6.27 24.09 2.07
CA PHE A 32 5.05 24.86 1.77
C PHE A 32 5.25 26.36 1.92
N LEU A 33 6.05 26.83 2.88
CA LEU A 33 6.38 28.24 3.00
C LEU A 33 7.16 28.73 1.77
N PHE A 34 8.18 27.99 1.36
CA PHE A 34 8.97 28.30 0.17
C PHE A 34 8.11 28.31 -1.10
N GLY A 35 7.26 27.30 -1.27
CA GLY A 35 6.28 27.23 -2.36
C GLY A 35 5.25 28.36 -2.31
N GLY A 36 4.79 28.74 -1.11
CA GLY A 36 3.85 29.83 -0.88
C GLY A 36 4.42 31.21 -1.25
N VAL A 37 5.68 31.49 -0.86
CA VAL A 37 6.38 32.73 -1.29
C VAL A 37 6.50 32.77 -2.82
N GLY A 38 6.94 31.66 -3.44
CA GLY A 38 7.01 31.57 -4.90
C GLY A 38 5.65 31.77 -5.58
N THR A 39 4.59 31.25 -4.99
CA THR A 39 3.20 31.42 -5.46
C THR A 39 2.73 32.87 -5.38
N THR A 40 3.01 33.54 -4.28
CA THR A 40 2.66 34.96 -4.08
C THR A 40 3.40 35.84 -5.08
N LEU A 41 4.70 35.58 -5.28
CA LEU A 41 5.49 36.28 -6.29
C LEU A 41 4.92 36.04 -7.70
N TYR A 42 4.61 34.80 -8.05
CA TYR A 42 4.02 34.45 -9.33
C TYR A 42 2.67 35.16 -9.56
N ALA A 43 1.77 35.11 -8.57
CA ALA A 43 0.45 35.74 -8.67
C ALA A 43 0.56 37.28 -8.80
N GLY A 44 1.40 37.92 -7.97
CA GLY A 44 1.66 39.36 -8.02
C GLY A 44 2.25 39.80 -9.35
N MET A 45 3.27 39.10 -9.85
CA MET A 45 3.90 39.43 -11.14
C MET A 45 2.96 39.15 -12.32
N THR A 46 2.07 38.18 -12.20
CA THR A 46 1.06 37.90 -13.24
C THR A 46 0.02 39.03 -13.30
N ILE A 47 -0.45 39.50 -12.17
CA ILE A 47 -1.33 40.68 -12.11
C ILE A 47 -0.59 41.94 -12.59
N LEU A 48 0.64 42.16 -12.15
CA LEU A 48 1.46 43.31 -12.55
C LEU A 48 1.71 43.33 -14.06
N SER A 49 1.81 42.17 -14.73
CA SER A 49 2.01 42.09 -16.19
C SER A 49 0.87 42.75 -16.98
N SER A 50 -0.36 42.76 -16.46
CA SER A 50 -1.49 43.44 -17.10
C SER A 50 -1.36 44.95 -17.04
N PHE A 51 -0.89 45.48 -15.91
CA PHE A 51 -0.66 46.92 -15.77
C PHE A 51 0.52 47.39 -16.59
N VAL A 52 1.61 46.60 -16.65
CA VAL A 52 2.75 46.91 -17.53
C VAL A 52 2.31 46.98 -18.99
N LEU A 53 1.44 46.06 -19.44
CA LEU A 53 0.91 46.08 -20.79
C LEU A 53 0.08 47.34 -21.06
N GLY A 54 -0.83 47.70 -20.17
CA GLY A 54 -1.62 48.92 -20.30
C GLY A 54 -0.78 50.20 -20.29
N TRP A 55 0.22 50.27 -19.40
CA TRP A 55 1.21 51.36 -19.32
C TRP A 55 2.02 51.52 -20.61
N ILE A 56 2.44 50.42 -21.21
CA ILE A 56 3.15 50.42 -22.51
C ILE A 56 2.26 50.98 -23.61
N ILE A 57 0.97 50.65 -23.62
CA ILE A 57 0.04 51.16 -24.61
C ILE A 57 -0.14 52.67 -24.47
N ASP A 58 -0.43 53.15 -23.26
CA ASP A 58 -0.71 54.59 -23.00
C ASP A 58 0.56 55.45 -23.18
N LEU A 59 1.75 54.96 -22.74
CA LEU A 59 2.98 55.77 -22.72
C LEU A 59 3.84 55.67 -23.99
N MET A 60 3.76 54.54 -24.70
CA MET A 60 4.61 54.26 -25.86
C MET A 60 3.82 54.11 -27.15
N LEU A 61 2.81 53.23 -27.16
CA LEU A 61 2.16 52.86 -28.42
C LEU A 61 1.28 53.98 -28.99
N ILE A 62 0.43 54.59 -28.14
CA ILE A 62 -0.50 55.67 -28.59
C ILE A 62 0.30 56.90 -29.01
N PRO A 63 1.27 57.45 -28.24
CA PRO A 63 2.09 58.58 -28.69
C PRO A 63 2.89 58.28 -29.98
N ALA A 64 3.40 57.06 -30.14
CA ALA A 64 4.12 56.66 -31.35
C ALA A 64 3.23 56.63 -32.59
N VAL A 65 1.99 56.19 -32.46
CA VAL A 65 1.01 56.18 -33.54
C VAL A 65 0.59 57.59 -33.91
N GLN A 66 0.45 58.51 -32.91
CA GLN A 66 0.04 59.88 -33.15
C GLN A 66 1.16 60.79 -33.70
N SER A 67 2.42 60.59 -33.27
CA SER A 67 3.57 61.38 -33.68
C SER A 67 4.32 60.83 -34.89
N GLY A 68 4.14 59.53 -35.17
CA GLY A 68 4.94 58.82 -36.18
C GLY A 68 6.37 58.48 -35.74
N GLU A 69 6.73 58.80 -34.50
CA GLU A 69 8.08 58.57 -33.96
C GLU A 69 8.04 57.70 -32.69
N VAL A 70 9.00 56.78 -32.55
CA VAL A 70 9.15 55.95 -31.37
C VAL A 70 10.29 56.47 -30.49
N SER A 71 10.00 56.81 -29.24
CA SER A 71 11.02 57.20 -28.29
C SER A 71 11.85 55.95 -27.88
N THR A 72 13.19 56.03 -28.13
CA THR A 72 14.14 54.97 -27.77
C THR A 72 14.15 54.72 -26.23
N ALA A 73 13.96 55.77 -25.45
CA ALA A 73 13.86 55.64 -23.99
C ALA A 73 12.60 54.91 -23.55
N ALA A 74 11.45 55.20 -24.16
CA ALA A 74 10.19 54.51 -23.88
C ALA A 74 10.25 53.01 -24.31
N LEU A 75 10.90 52.75 -25.45
CA LEU A 75 11.13 51.37 -25.89
C LEU A 75 12.03 50.58 -24.92
N ALA A 76 13.15 51.17 -24.50
CA ALA A 76 14.06 50.53 -23.56
C ALA A 76 13.40 50.29 -22.19
N ALA A 77 12.62 51.25 -21.66
CA ALA A 77 11.88 51.13 -20.41
C ALA A 77 10.81 50.03 -20.52
N SER A 78 10.08 49.97 -21.61
CA SER A 78 9.07 48.93 -21.89
C SER A 78 9.70 47.54 -21.95
N ALA A 79 10.80 47.39 -22.67
CA ALA A 79 11.52 46.13 -22.76
C ALA A 79 12.05 45.69 -21.36
N ALA A 80 12.65 46.61 -20.60
CA ALA A 80 13.12 46.33 -19.26
C ALA A 80 11.99 45.89 -18.30
N ALA A 81 10.82 46.56 -18.36
CA ALA A 81 9.65 46.21 -17.57
C ALA A 81 9.12 44.81 -17.91
N ILE A 82 8.97 44.47 -19.21
CA ILE A 82 8.55 43.16 -19.65
C ILE A 82 9.52 42.07 -19.18
N VAL A 83 10.83 42.25 -19.41
CA VAL A 83 11.87 41.28 -19.03
C VAL A 83 11.92 41.13 -17.51
N GLY A 84 11.84 42.22 -16.76
CA GLY A 84 11.85 42.20 -15.28
C GLY A 84 10.68 41.43 -14.71
N VAL A 85 9.45 41.73 -15.17
CA VAL A 85 8.25 41.01 -14.73
C VAL A 85 8.29 39.55 -15.14
N ALA A 86 8.70 39.23 -16.38
CA ALA A 86 8.81 37.86 -16.85
C ALA A 86 9.82 37.04 -16.05
N THR A 87 10.98 37.63 -15.72
CA THR A 87 12.03 36.99 -14.91
C THR A 87 11.54 36.70 -13.50
N LEU A 88 10.96 37.69 -12.81
CA LEU A 88 10.43 37.52 -11.45
C LEU A 88 9.28 36.51 -11.42
N ARG A 89 8.42 36.51 -12.44
CA ARG A 89 7.36 35.51 -12.59
C ARG A 89 7.95 34.10 -12.80
N GLY A 90 9.02 33.96 -13.60
CA GLY A 90 9.76 32.72 -13.80
C GLY A 90 10.34 32.18 -12.50
N ILE A 91 10.99 33.06 -11.71
CA ILE A 91 11.50 32.73 -10.37
C ILE A 91 10.36 32.23 -9.47
N GLY A 92 9.23 32.95 -9.43
CA GLY A 92 8.05 32.55 -8.67
C GLY A 92 7.50 31.18 -9.05
N ILE A 93 7.46 30.85 -10.35
CA ILE A 93 7.04 29.52 -10.83
C ILE A 93 8.00 28.44 -10.34
N THR A 94 9.31 28.67 -10.47
CA THR A 94 10.35 27.72 -10.04
C THR A 94 10.26 27.45 -8.54
N MET A 95 10.21 28.49 -7.71
CA MET A 95 10.06 28.35 -6.26
C MET A 95 8.79 27.58 -5.89
N ARG A 96 7.67 27.94 -6.50
CA ARG A 96 6.37 27.26 -6.26
C ARG A 96 6.45 25.77 -6.58
N ARG A 97 6.94 25.43 -7.79
CA ARG A 97 7.04 24.02 -8.23
C ARG A 97 8.02 23.22 -7.37
N THR A 98 9.20 23.78 -7.12
CA THR A 98 10.22 23.12 -6.29
C THR A 98 9.68 22.84 -4.89
N GLY A 99 9.12 23.85 -4.21
CA GLY A 99 8.55 23.68 -2.88
C GLY A 99 7.42 22.64 -2.85
N ALA A 100 6.53 22.66 -3.86
CA ALA A 100 5.41 21.75 -3.97
C ALA A 100 5.86 20.28 -4.11
N TYR A 101 6.77 19.99 -5.04
CA TYR A 101 7.27 18.63 -5.28
C TYR A 101 8.14 18.11 -4.14
N TYR A 102 8.99 18.96 -3.55
CA TYR A 102 9.74 18.55 -2.36
C TYR A 102 8.82 18.21 -1.19
N ALA A 103 7.75 18.99 -0.97
CA ALA A 103 6.75 18.68 0.05
C ALA A 103 6.09 17.33 -0.22
N GLN A 104 5.60 17.07 -1.45
CA GLN A 104 4.96 15.83 -1.82
C GLN A 104 5.86 14.62 -1.60
N HIS A 105 7.07 14.61 -2.16
CA HIS A 105 7.97 13.46 -2.06
C HIS A 105 8.47 13.23 -0.62
N ARG A 106 8.65 14.30 0.16
CA ARG A 106 9.00 14.17 1.59
C ARG A 106 7.87 13.52 2.39
N LEU A 107 6.63 13.87 2.09
CA LEU A 107 5.45 13.26 2.71
C LEU A 107 5.34 11.79 2.31
N GLN A 108 5.48 11.46 1.03
CA GLN A 108 5.50 10.09 0.53
C GLN A 108 6.56 9.23 1.22
N TYR A 109 7.78 9.73 1.30
CA TYR A 109 8.87 9.02 1.98
C TYR A 109 8.52 8.72 3.45
N ARG A 110 8.07 9.74 4.19
CA ARG A 110 7.72 9.58 5.61
C ARG A 110 6.57 8.61 5.82
N ASP A 111 5.50 8.77 5.04
CA ASP A 111 4.33 7.92 5.18
C ASP A 111 4.67 6.46 4.81
N ARG A 112 5.52 6.21 3.78
CA ARG A 112 6.00 4.85 3.47
C ARG A 112 6.81 4.24 4.60
N VAL A 113 7.75 4.97 5.15
CA VAL A 113 8.57 4.47 6.27
C VAL A 113 7.68 4.17 7.47
N GLU A 114 6.80 5.09 7.88
CA GLU A 114 5.90 4.91 9.02
C GLU A 114 4.97 3.69 8.85
N VAL A 115 4.42 3.47 7.63
CA VAL A 115 3.56 2.32 7.35
C VAL A 115 4.36 1.02 7.34
N THR A 116 5.56 1.03 6.74
CA THR A 116 6.41 -0.18 6.71
C THR A 116 6.87 -0.56 8.12
N ASP A 117 7.32 0.41 8.92
CA ASP A 117 7.67 0.18 10.32
C ASP A 117 6.47 -0.39 11.09
N ARG A 118 5.28 0.17 10.83
CA ARG A 118 4.07 -0.31 11.48
C ARG A 118 3.72 -1.74 11.09
N TYR A 119 3.87 -2.13 9.83
CA TYR A 119 3.67 -3.51 9.41
C TYR A 119 4.59 -4.49 10.13
N LEU A 120 5.84 -4.13 10.35
CA LEU A 120 6.79 -4.99 11.06
C LEU A 120 6.48 -5.13 12.56
N ASP A 121 5.78 -4.16 13.15
CA ASP A 121 5.35 -4.18 14.55
C ASP A 121 4.03 -4.93 14.78
N LEU A 122 3.23 -5.11 13.72
CA LEU A 122 1.91 -5.75 13.84
C LEU A 122 2.05 -7.27 14.00
N PRO A 123 1.16 -7.91 14.79
CA PRO A 123 1.20 -9.35 15.02
C PRO A 123 0.91 -10.15 13.73
N VAL A 124 1.38 -11.40 13.71
CA VAL A 124 1.19 -12.31 12.57
C VAL A 124 -0.31 -12.53 12.28
N GLU A 125 -1.15 -12.53 13.29
CA GLU A 125 -2.62 -12.63 13.15
C GLU A 125 -3.22 -11.50 12.34
N TRP A 126 -2.74 -10.28 12.55
CA TRP A 126 -3.14 -9.14 11.76
C TRP A 126 -2.77 -9.33 10.28
N HIS A 127 -1.55 -9.83 10.00
CA HIS A 127 -1.09 -10.12 8.62
C HIS A 127 -1.90 -11.24 7.96
N ARG A 128 -2.35 -12.24 8.72
CA ARG A 128 -3.22 -13.30 8.20
C ARG A 128 -4.59 -12.79 7.75
N ARG A 129 -5.11 -11.74 8.40
CA ARG A 129 -6.37 -11.09 8.05
C ARG A 129 -6.24 -10.11 6.88
N HIS A 130 -4.99 -9.69 6.52
CA HIS A 130 -4.75 -8.70 5.48
C HIS A 130 -3.89 -9.28 4.36
N PRO A 131 -4.44 -9.43 3.14
CA PRO A 131 -3.69 -9.97 2.01
C PRO A 131 -2.45 -9.12 1.66
N THR A 132 -1.34 -9.77 1.31
CA THR A 132 -0.08 -9.10 0.95
C THR A 132 -0.26 -8.05 -0.16
N GLY A 133 -1.13 -8.32 -1.15
CA GLY A 133 -1.45 -7.37 -2.21
C GLY A 133 -2.08 -6.08 -1.69
N GLN A 134 -2.95 -6.16 -0.68
CA GLN A 134 -3.54 -4.99 -0.02
C GLN A 134 -2.49 -4.19 0.74
N LEU A 135 -1.59 -4.86 1.47
CA LEU A 135 -0.51 -4.21 2.21
C LEU A 135 0.43 -3.45 1.27
N LEU A 136 0.74 -4.05 0.12
CA LEU A 136 1.56 -3.42 -0.91
C LEU A 136 0.84 -2.21 -1.54
N ALA A 137 -0.46 -2.34 -1.84
CA ALA A 137 -1.27 -1.23 -2.34
C ALA A 137 -1.32 -0.07 -1.32
N ASN A 138 -1.52 -0.36 -0.04
CA ASN A 138 -1.51 0.67 1.00
C ASN A 138 -0.15 1.38 1.12
N ALA A 139 0.95 0.66 1.06
CA ALA A 139 2.30 1.24 1.16
C ALA A 139 2.70 2.06 -0.08
N ASN A 140 2.09 1.82 -1.23
CA ASN A 140 2.40 2.51 -2.47
C ASN A 140 1.27 3.43 -2.93
N GLU A 141 0.13 2.87 -3.34
CA GLU A 141 -0.95 3.62 -3.99
C GLU A 141 -1.69 4.56 -3.02
N ASP A 142 -1.99 4.10 -1.80
CA ASP A 142 -2.68 4.93 -0.82
C ASP A 142 -1.78 6.03 -0.26
N VAL A 143 -0.46 5.76 -0.10
CA VAL A 143 0.53 6.81 0.24
C VAL A 143 0.63 7.85 -0.88
N GLU A 144 0.66 7.41 -2.14
CA GLU A 144 0.68 8.31 -3.29
C GLU A 144 -0.61 9.13 -3.38
N ALA A 145 -1.77 8.49 -3.25
CA ALA A 145 -3.07 9.17 -3.23
C ALA A 145 -3.17 10.19 -2.10
N ALA A 146 -2.81 9.82 -0.86
CA ALA A 146 -2.85 10.71 0.30
C ALA A 146 -1.94 11.93 0.14
N SER A 147 -0.78 11.77 -0.48
CA SER A 147 0.21 12.84 -0.67
C SER A 147 0.01 13.66 -1.94
N PHE A 148 -0.82 13.18 -2.89
CA PHE A 148 -1.01 13.80 -4.21
C PHE A 148 -1.42 15.27 -4.11
N ILE A 149 -2.32 15.60 -3.18
CA ILE A 149 -2.84 16.96 -3.02
C ILE A 149 -1.76 17.97 -2.58
N ALA A 150 -0.63 17.52 -2.04
CA ALA A 150 0.45 18.40 -1.58
C ALA A 150 1.06 19.23 -2.70
N ALA A 151 1.23 18.64 -3.90
CA ALA A 151 1.81 19.36 -5.04
C ALA A 151 0.91 20.48 -5.58
N PRO A 152 -0.42 20.31 -5.75
CA PRO A 152 -1.28 21.39 -6.19
C PRO A 152 -1.67 22.41 -5.09
N LEU A 153 -1.45 22.15 -3.80
CA LEU A 153 -1.82 23.09 -2.73
C LEU A 153 -1.24 24.50 -2.89
N PRO A 154 0.08 24.70 -3.14
CA PRO A 154 0.60 26.05 -3.37
C PRO A 154 -0.04 26.73 -4.58
N MET A 155 -0.35 25.95 -5.65
CA MET A 155 -1.03 26.48 -6.82
C MET A 155 -2.46 26.89 -6.51
N ALA A 156 -3.21 26.11 -5.71
CA ALA A 156 -4.57 26.46 -5.27
C ALA A 156 -4.58 27.78 -4.45
N PHE A 157 -3.61 27.94 -3.56
CA PHE A 157 -3.44 29.21 -2.84
C PHE A 157 -3.20 30.38 -3.80
N GLY A 158 -2.32 30.20 -4.80
CA GLY A 158 -2.08 31.23 -5.82
C GLY A 158 -3.30 31.55 -6.67
N VAL A 159 -4.11 30.56 -6.98
CA VAL A 159 -5.39 30.74 -7.70
C VAL A 159 -6.34 31.62 -6.88
N ILE A 160 -6.49 31.35 -5.59
CA ILE A 160 -7.32 32.17 -4.70
C ILE A 160 -6.79 33.61 -4.65
N LEU A 161 -5.49 33.77 -4.47
CA LEU A 161 -4.85 35.08 -4.44
C LEU A 161 -5.07 35.86 -5.76
N MET A 162 -4.92 35.19 -6.90
CA MET A 162 -5.18 35.78 -8.22
C MET A 162 -6.65 36.15 -8.41
N LEU A 163 -7.59 35.26 -8.06
CA LEU A 163 -9.02 35.54 -8.19
C LEU A 163 -9.46 36.73 -7.35
N VAL A 164 -9.06 36.74 -6.06
CA VAL A 164 -9.40 37.82 -5.15
C VAL A 164 -8.72 39.13 -5.57
N GLY A 165 -7.41 39.09 -5.83
CA GLY A 165 -6.64 40.26 -6.24
C GLY A 165 -7.13 40.85 -7.56
N THR A 166 -7.34 40.02 -8.58
CA THR A 166 -7.87 40.46 -9.88
C THR A 166 -9.30 41.00 -9.74
N GLY A 167 -10.16 40.28 -8.97
CA GLY A 167 -11.53 40.72 -8.75
C GLY A 167 -11.63 42.09 -8.07
N VAL A 168 -10.84 42.31 -7.03
CA VAL A 168 -10.77 43.62 -6.35
C VAL A 168 -10.27 44.72 -7.31
N ILE A 169 -9.23 44.45 -8.07
CA ILE A 169 -8.68 45.41 -9.02
C ILE A 169 -9.69 45.77 -10.09
N LEU A 170 -10.38 44.77 -10.68
CA LEU A 170 -11.41 45.01 -11.69
C LEU A 170 -12.52 45.91 -11.17
N ILE A 171 -13.02 45.66 -9.94
CA ILE A 171 -14.06 46.47 -9.31
C ILE A 171 -13.59 47.90 -9.03
N LEU A 172 -12.34 48.08 -8.57
CA LEU A 172 -11.77 49.39 -8.28
C LEU A 172 -11.46 50.19 -9.56
N THR A 173 -11.10 49.49 -10.67
CA THR A 173 -10.81 50.14 -11.96
C THR A 173 -12.07 50.60 -12.66
N ASP A 174 -13.06 49.76 -12.84
CA ASP A 174 -14.34 50.08 -13.44
C ASP A 174 -15.44 49.10 -12.96
N PRO A 175 -16.29 49.52 -11.99
CA PRO A 175 -17.35 48.68 -11.44
C PRO A 175 -18.37 48.20 -12.48
N PHE A 176 -18.65 49.06 -13.50
CA PHE A 176 -19.63 48.74 -14.53
C PHE A 176 -19.13 47.66 -15.48
N LEU A 177 -17.88 47.75 -15.97
CA LEU A 177 -17.26 46.73 -16.77
C LEU A 177 -17.04 45.42 -15.97
N ALA A 178 -16.69 45.53 -14.67
CA ALA A 178 -16.57 44.40 -13.79
C ALA A 178 -17.90 43.61 -13.66
N LEU A 179 -19.04 44.33 -13.53
CA LEU A 179 -20.36 43.71 -13.47
C LEU A 179 -20.68 42.92 -14.75
N ILE A 180 -20.40 43.49 -15.93
CA ILE A 180 -20.60 42.82 -17.22
C ILE A 180 -19.75 41.57 -17.31
N GLY A 181 -18.48 41.67 -16.95
CA GLY A 181 -17.55 40.54 -16.97
C GLY A 181 -17.99 39.43 -16.01
N PHE A 182 -18.36 39.76 -14.79
CA PHE A 182 -18.75 38.75 -13.79
C PHE A 182 -20.13 38.13 -14.05
N LEU A 183 -20.96 38.71 -14.90
CA LEU A 183 -22.27 38.14 -15.25
C LEU A 183 -22.15 36.74 -15.88
N VAL A 184 -21.02 36.42 -16.49
CA VAL A 184 -20.76 35.09 -17.03
C VAL A 184 -20.52 34.04 -15.93
N GLY A 185 -20.12 34.45 -14.74
CA GLY A 185 -19.83 33.54 -13.63
C GLY A 185 -21.01 32.62 -13.26
N PRO A 186 -22.19 33.14 -12.98
CA PRO A 186 -23.40 32.35 -12.75
C PRO A 186 -23.74 31.41 -13.90
N VAL A 187 -23.57 31.86 -15.16
CA VAL A 187 -23.80 31.02 -16.35
C VAL A 187 -22.82 29.87 -16.41
N LEU A 188 -21.53 30.13 -16.15
CA LEU A 188 -20.50 29.08 -16.08
C LEU A 188 -20.79 28.07 -14.98
N ILE A 189 -21.23 28.52 -13.80
CA ILE A 189 -21.59 27.63 -12.70
C ILE A 189 -22.74 26.71 -13.11
N LEU A 190 -23.79 27.26 -13.73
CA LEU A 190 -24.97 26.50 -14.17
C LEU A 190 -24.62 25.47 -15.24
N VAL A 191 -23.80 25.86 -16.23
CA VAL A 191 -23.32 24.97 -17.31
C VAL A 191 -22.47 23.86 -16.72
N ASN A 192 -21.50 24.19 -15.86
CA ASN A 192 -20.63 23.21 -15.22
C ASN A 192 -21.42 22.25 -14.33
N TYR A 193 -22.38 22.74 -13.56
CA TYR A 193 -23.26 21.92 -12.72
C TYR A 193 -24.04 20.89 -13.56
N THR A 194 -24.65 21.34 -14.65
CA THR A 194 -25.41 20.48 -15.57
C THR A 194 -24.52 19.43 -16.22
N PHE A 195 -23.30 19.82 -16.61
CA PHE A 195 -22.27 18.92 -17.14
C PHE A 195 -21.87 17.86 -16.12
N GLN A 196 -21.47 18.25 -14.92
CA GLN A 196 -21.04 17.35 -13.87
C GLN A 196 -22.13 16.33 -13.48
N ARG A 197 -23.39 16.78 -13.39
CA ARG A 197 -24.51 15.91 -13.07
C ARG A 197 -24.71 14.80 -14.12
N ARG A 198 -24.60 15.14 -15.42
CA ARG A 198 -24.71 14.16 -16.51
C ARG A 198 -23.48 13.25 -16.60
N MET A 199 -22.31 13.82 -16.43
CA MET A 199 -21.03 13.11 -16.55
C MET A 199 -20.87 12.05 -15.47
N ARG A 200 -21.25 12.33 -14.22
CA ARG A 200 -21.07 11.42 -13.07
C ARG A 200 -21.64 10.03 -13.33
N ALA A 201 -22.88 9.94 -13.81
CA ALA A 201 -23.54 8.65 -14.04
C ALA A 201 -22.81 7.82 -15.12
N VAL A 202 -22.53 8.44 -16.28
CA VAL A 202 -21.89 7.74 -17.41
C VAL A 202 -20.43 7.37 -17.09
N ALA A 203 -19.71 8.24 -16.39
CA ALA A 203 -18.33 7.97 -15.98
C ALA A 203 -18.25 6.86 -14.92
N ALA A 204 -19.20 6.79 -13.99
CA ALA A 204 -19.27 5.73 -12.98
C ALA A 204 -19.51 4.37 -13.64
N GLU A 205 -20.45 4.29 -14.60
CA GLU A 205 -20.73 3.07 -15.36
C GLU A 205 -19.51 2.64 -16.22
N ALA A 206 -18.85 3.59 -16.87
CA ALA A 206 -17.62 3.30 -17.62
C ALA A 206 -16.48 2.79 -16.70
N GLN A 207 -16.40 3.29 -15.47
CA GLN A 207 -15.42 2.82 -14.49
C GLN A 207 -15.74 1.41 -13.98
N SER A 208 -17.01 1.09 -13.74
CA SER A 208 -17.47 -0.25 -13.38
C SER A 208 -17.14 -1.27 -14.48
N LEU A 209 -17.47 -0.94 -15.74
CA LEU A 209 -17.15 -1.80 -16.89
C LEU A 209 -15.64 -1.98 -17.08
N ARG A 210 -14.82 -0.97 -16.76
CA ARG A 210 -13.36 -1.11 -16.80
C ARG A 210 -12.86 -2.11 -15.77
N ALA A 211 -13.43 -2.13 -14.57
CA ALA A 211 -13.13 -3.13 -13.56
C ALA A 211 -13.53 -4.53 -14.04
N GLU A 212 -14.75 -4.71 -14.58
CA GLU A 212 -15.20 -6.00 -15.12
C GLU A 212 -14.28 -6.54 -16.23
N VAL A 213 -13.82 -5.69 -17.15
CA VAL A 213 -12.86 -6.07 -18.20
C VAL A 213 -11.53 -6.51 -17.61
N ALA A 214 -11.04 -5.79 -16.58
CA ALA A 214 -9.81 -6.15 -15.88
C ALA A 214 -9.93 -7.48 -15.14
N ASP A 215 -11.09 -7.73 -14.49
CA ASP A 215 -11.35 -8.98 -13.76
C ASP A 215 -11.39 -10.18 -14.72
N ILE A 216 -12.05 -10.06 -15.88
CA ILE A 216 -12.08 -11.11 -16.92
C ILE A 216 -10.64 -11.40 -17.42
N ALA A 217 -9.85 -10.36 -17.68
CA ALA A 217 -8.47 -10.54 -18.12
C ALA A 217 -7.62 -11.24 -17.06
N HIS A 218 -7.76 -10.86 -15.80
CA HIS A 218 -7.04 -11.47 -14.68
C HIS A 218 -7.40 -12.94 -14.53
N GLU A 219 -8.70 -13.28 -14.52
CA GLU A 219 -9.18 -14.66 -14.46
C GLU A 219 -8.65 -15.51 -15.62
N SER A 220 -8.71 -14.99 -16.85
CA SER A 220 -8.24 -15.71 -18.05
C SER A 220 -6.72 -15.95 -18.03
N PHE A 221 -5.93 -15.01 -17.49
CA PHE A 221 -4.48 -15.17 -17.39
C PHE A 221 -4.08 -16.12 -16.27
N ASP A 222 -4.74 -16.06 -15.13
CA ASP A 222 -4.50 -16.99 -14.02
C ASP A 222 -4.87 -18.42 -14.42
N ALA A 223 -5.99 -18.57 -15.16
CA ALA A 223 -6.44 -19.85 -15.68
C ALA A 223 -5.82 -20.25 -17.04
N ALA A 224 -4.77 -19.55 -17.51
CA ALA A 224 -4.25 -19.74 -18.87
C ALA A 224 -3.88 -21.19 -19.20
N LEU A 225 -3.35 -21.95 -18.23
CA LEU A 225 -3.05 -23.36 -18.40
C LEU A 225 -4.31 -24.18 -18.65
N VAL A 226 -5.38 -23.91 -17.91
CA VAL A 226 -6.69 -24.58 -18.04
C VAL A 226 -7.33 -24.23 -19.39
N VAL A 227 -7.36 -22.95 -19.74
CA VAL A 227 -7.89 -22.45 -21.03
C VAL A 227 -7.20 -23.15 -22.19
N LYS A 228 -5.86 -23.21 -22.17
CA LYS A 228 -5.04 -23.84 -23.22
C LYS A 228 -5.22 -25.36 -23.28
N THR A 229 -5.26 -26.04 -22.14
CA THR A 229 -5.43 -27.50 -22.11
C THR A 229 -6.81 -27.96 -22.56
N LEU A 230 -7.82 -27.09 -22.41
CA LEU A 230 -9.19 -27.37 -22.84
C LEU A 230 -9.52 -26.82 -24.25
N GLY A 231 -8.60 -26.07 -24.88
CA GLY A 231 -8.80 -25.47 -26.21
C GLY A 231 -9.93 -24.44 -26.25
N ARG A 232 -10.06 -23.62 -25.18
CA ARG A 232 -11.15 -22.64 -25.02
C ARG A 232 -10.70 -21.19 -25.21
N GLU A 233 -9.60 -20.98 -25.96
CA GLU A 233 -9.04 -19.65 -26.19
C GLU A 233 -10.04 -18.73 -26.91
N ASP A 234 -10.74 -19.23 -27.93
CA ASP A 234 -11.69 -18.43 -28.70
C ASP A 234 -12.91 -17.99 -27.85
N ASP A 235 -13.35 -18.82 -26.93
CA ASP A 235 -14.45 -18.49 -26.03
C ASP A 235 -14.05 -17.38 -25.04
N GLU A 236 -12.83 -17.45 -24.49
CA GLU A 236 -12.30 -16.42 -23.59
C GLU A 236 -12.07 -15.09 -24.32
N VAL A 237 -11.53 -15.12 -25.53
CA VAL A 237 -11.41 -13.93 -26.39
C VAL A 237 -12.78 -13.34 -26.70
N GLY A 238 -13.78 -14.17 -26.95
CA GLY A 238 -15.17 -13.73 -27.18
C GLY A 238 -15.75 -13.03 -25.94
N ARG A 239 -15.63 -13.66 -24.75
CA ARG A 239 -16.09 -13.11 -23.46
C ARG A 239 -15.45 -11.75 -23.14
N PHE A 240 -14.13 -11.65 -23.31
CA PHE A 240 -13.40 -10.39 -23.15
C PHE A 240 -13.83 -9.35 -24.18
N GLY A 241 -14.00 -9.75 -25.46
CA GLY A 241 -14.42 -8.88 -26.55
C GLY A 241 -15.76 -8.21 -26.32
N GLU A 242 -16.79 -8.95 -25.91
CA GLU A 242 -18.14 -8.42 -25.62
C GLU A 242 -18.12 -7.34 -24.54
N ARG A 243 -17.37 -7.55 -23.44
CA ARG A 243 -17.26 -6.57 -22.36
C ARG A 243 -16.42 -5.35 -22.78
N SER A 244 -15.35 -5.57 -23.54
CA SER A 244 -14.54 -4.49 -24.11
C SER A 244 -15.33 -3.62 -25.07
N ASP A 245 -16.21 -4.19 -25.89
CA ASP A 245 -17.11 -3.45 -26.77
C ASP A 245 -18.11 -2.60 -25.98
N THR A 246 -18.70 -3.16 -24.92
CA THR A 246 -19.60 -2.42 -24.04
C THR A 246 -18.88 -1.25 -23.37
N LEU A 247 -17.67 -1.48 -22.85
CA LEU A 247 -16.81 -0.41 -22.28
C LEU A 247 -16.49 0.67 -23.33
N ARG A 248 -16.11 0.26 -24.55
CA ARG A 248 -15.85 1.20 -25.64
C ARG A 248 -17.04 2.12 -25.87
N ASP A 249 -18.26 1.57 -25.94
CA ASP A 249 -19.45 2.36 -26.25
C ASP A 249 -19.76 3.37 -25.12
N ARG A 250 -19.58 2.99 -23.86
CA ARG A 250 -19.68 3.92 -22.73
C ARG A 250 -18.58 4.98 -22.71
N MET A 251 -17.34 4.61 -23.06
CA MET A 251 -16.24 5.57 -23.18
C MET A 251 -16.47 6.58 -24.33
N VAL A 252 -17.06 6.12 -25.44
CA VAL A 252 -17.49 7.01 -26.53
C VAL A 252 -18.57 7.97 -26.07
N GLU A 253 -19.53 7.54 -25.25
CA GLU A 253 -20.55 8.40 -24.66
C GLU A 253 -19.94 9.47 -23.73
N VAL A 254 -18.99 9.09 -22.87
CA VAL A 254 -18.19 10.03 -22.06
C VAL A 254 -17.49 11.05 -22.98
N GLY A 255 -16.87 10.58 -24.07
CA GLY A 255 -16.20 11.44 -25.05
C GLY A 255 -17.16 12.42 -25.73
N ARG A 256 -18.36 11.99 -26.11
CA ARG A 256 -19.39 12.86 -26.72
C ARG A 256 -19.87 13.94 -25.75
N LEU A 257 -20.08 13.59 -24.48
CA LEU A 257 -20.46 14.58 -23.47
C LEU A 257 -19.36 15.63 -23.28
N ARG A 258 -18.10 15.22 -23.19
CA ARG A 258 -16.96 16.17 -23.12
C ARG A 258 -16.89 17.06 -24.38
N ALA A 259 -16.95 16.46 -25.56
CA ALA A 259 -16.90 17.19 -26.81
C ALA A 259 -18.01 18.24 -26.97
N ALA A 260 -19.17 18.03 -26.35
CA ALA A 260 -20.27 19.00 -26.36
C ALA A 260 -20.07 20.14 -25.35
N PHE A 261 -19.56 19.84 -24.16
CA PHE A 261 -19.50 20.80 -23.04
C PHE A 261 -18.15 21.56 -22.97
N ASP A 262 -17.02 20.93 -23.27
CA ASP A 262 -15.72 21.58 -23.14
C ASP A 262 -15.60 22.85 -24.01
N PRO A 263 -16.02 22.87 -25.29
CA PRO A 263 -16.00 24.09 -26.10
C PRO A 263 -16.93 25.18 -25.56
N LEU A 264 -18.07 24.80 -24.98
CA LEU A 264 -19.01 25.75 -24.40
C LEU A 264 -18.42 26.43 -23.15
N ILE A 265 -17.80 25.65 -22.27
CA ILE A 265 -17.12 26.17 -21.08
C ILE A 265 -15.94 27.08 -21.46
N GLU A 266 -15.24 26.79 -22.56
CA GLU A 266 -14.14 27.63 -23.07
C GLU A 266 -14.62 28.88 -23.82
N ALA A 267 -15.75 28.82 -24.50
CA ALA A 267 -16.30 29.95 -25.25
C ALA A 267 -16.90 31.06 -24.33
N LEU A 268 -17.51 30.68 -23.24
CA LEU A 268 -18.20 31.64 -22.33
C LEU A 268 -17.28 32.76 -21.80
N PRO A 269 -16.07 32.49 -21.27
CA PRO A 269 -15.14 33.54 -20.87
C PRO A 269 -14.70 34.44 -22.03
N ASN A 270 -14.50 33.85 -23.23
CA ASN A 270 -14.11 34.64 -24.41
C ASN A 270 -15.24 35.58 -24.87
N LEU A 271 -16.48 35.13 -24.80
CA LEU A 271 -17.65 36.00 -25.07
C LEU A 271 -17.76 37.15 -24.06
N SER A 272 -17.41 36.91 -22.79
CA SER A 272 -17.37 37.98 -21.80
C SER A 272 -16.24 38.98 -22.08
N ILE A 273 -15.09 38.54 -22.50
CA ILE A 273 -13.98 39.41 -22.90
C ILE A 273 -14.45 40.28 -24.09
N LEU A 274 -15.13 39.70 -25.08
CA LEU A 274 -15.67 40.42 -26.21
C LEU A 274 -16.70 41.48 -25.79
N ALA A 275 -17.61 41.12 -24.88
CA ALA A 275 -18.61 42.08 -24.35
C ALA A 275 -17.92 43.24 -23.59
N VAL A 276 -16.91 42.91 -22.75
CA VAL A 276 -16.11 43.93 -22.04
C VAL A 276 -15.36 44.84 -23.02
N LEU A 277 -14.78 44.30 -24.10
CA LEU A 277 -14.09 45.10 -25.13
C LEU A 277 -15.05 46.00 -25.89
N LEU A 278 -16.24 45.51 -26.28
CA LEU A 278 -17.25 46.32 -27.00
C LEU A 278 -17.76 47.48 -26.14
N VAL A 279 -18.17 47.20 -24.91
CA VAL A 279 -18.65 48.24 -23.97
C VAL A 279 -17.51 49.15 -23.54
N GLY A 280 -16.34 48.61 -23.31
CA GLY A 280 -15.14 49.36 -22.94
C GLY A 280 -14.69 50.32 -24.06
N ALA A 281 -14.72 49.89 -25.32
CA ALA A 281 -14.41 50.77 -26.45
C ALA A 281 -15.38 51.96 -26.55
N TRP A 282 -16.68 51.73 -26.31
CA TRP A 282 -17.64 52.81 -26.21
C TRP A 282 -17.33 53.81 -25.07
N ARG A 283 -16.87 53.28 -23.90
CA ARG A 283 -16.46 54.14 -22.77
C ARG A 283 -15.16 54.91 -23.05
N VAL A 284 -14.24 54.37 -23.80
CA VAL A 284 -13.00 55.07 -24.25
C VAL A 284 -13.37 56.20 -25.16
N ASP A 285 -14.25 55.99 -26.15
CA ASP A 285 -14.75 57.02 -27.07
C ASP A 285 -15.41 58.20 -26.35
N HIS A 286 -16.05 57.94 -25.21
CA HIS A 286 -16.67 58.97 -24.36
C HIS A 286 -15.71 59.57 -23.29
N GLY A 287 -14.43 59.24 -23.34
CA GLY A 287 -13.40 59.79 -22.44
C GLY A 287 -13.50 59.30 -20.99
N LEU A 288 -14.20 58.19 -20.75
CA LEU A 288 -14.42 57.63 -19.40
C LEU A 288 -13.30 56.65 -18.99
N LEU A 289 -12.49 56.17 -19.95
CA LEU A 289 -11.40 55.22 -19.77
C LEU A 289 -10.27 55.52 -20.74
N SER A 290 -9.00 55.19 -20.38
CA SER A 290 -7.90 55.15 -21.36
C SER A 290 -7.86 53.82 -22.09
N GLU A 291 -7.25 53.80 -23.28
CA GLU A 291 -7.09 52.63 -24.10
C GLU A 291 -6.25 51.57 -23.37
N GLY A 292 -5.17 52.00 -22.68
CA GLY A 292 -4.32 51.11 -21.88
C GLY A 292 -5.07 50.52 -20.69
N THR A 293 -5.99 51.27 -20.06
CA THR A 293 -6.84 50.76 -18.98
C THR A 293 -7.78 49.67 -19.51
N LEU A 294 -8.37 49.85 -20.71
CA LEU A 294 -9.23 48.85 -21.33
C LEU A 294 -8.47 47.55 -21.61
N VAL A 295 -7.26 47.65 -22.12
CA VAL A 295 -6.41 46.46 -22.40
C VAL A 295 -5.99 45.78 -21.09
N THR A 296 -5.62 46.55 -20.06
CA THR A 296 -5.34 46.04 -18.71
C THR A 296 -6.53 45.26 -18.20
N PHE A 297 -7.74 45.83 -18.30
CA PHE A 297 -8.97 45.21 -17.85
C PHE A 297 -9.27 43.88 -18.58
N ALA A 298 -9.16 43.87 -19.90
CA ALA A 298 -9.38 42.67 -20.72
C ALA A 298 -8.37 41.57 -20.39
N TYR A 299 -7.09 41.94 -20.17
CA TYR A 299 -6.05 40.99 -19.78
C TYR A 299 -6.28 40.43 -18.38
N LEU A 300 -6.62 41.27 -17.38
CA LEU A 300 -6.99 40.83 -16.04
C LEU A 300 -8.17 39.86 -16.08
N PHE A 301 -9.19 40.17 -16.89
CA PHE A 301 -10.35 39.32 -17.01
C PHE A 301 -10.01 37.94 -17.58
N ARG A 302 -9.10 37.87 -18.56
CA ARG A 302 -8.58 36.61 -19.09
C ARG A 302 -7.88 35.77 -18.01
N LEU A 303 -7.23 36.40 -17.03
CA LEU A 303 -6.56 35.68 -15.93
C LEU A 303 -7.52 34.98 -14.98
N VAL A 304 -8.80 35.36 -14.92
CA VAL A 304 -9.81 34.74 -14.06
C VAL A 304 -10.26 33.37 -14.59
N ALA A 305 -10.22 33.14 -15.90
CA ALA A 305 -10.75 31.93 -16.51
C ALA A 305 -9.94 30.66 -16.18
N LEU A 306 -8.60 30.74 -16.19
CA LEU A 306 -7.71 29.58 -15.93
C LEU A 306 -7.79 29.06 -14.49
N PRO A 307 -7.76 29.91 -13.46
CA PRO A 307 -7.91 29.51 -12.07
C PRO A 307 -9.13 28.68 -11.75
N MET A 308 -10.26 28.94 -12.35
CA MET A 308 -11.50 28.20 -12.08
C MET A 308 -11.42 26.72 -12.48
N ARG A 309 -10.74 26.42 -13.61
CA ARG A 309 -10.53 25.03 -14.04
C ARG A 309 -9.62 24.25 -13.07
N VAL A 310 -8.54 24.89 -12.63
CA VAL A 310 -7.61 24.29 -11.68
C VAL A 310 -8.28 23.98 -10.35
N PHE A 311 -9.12 24.88 -9.87
CA PHE A 311 -9.84 24.67 -8.61
C PHE A 311 -10.84 23.52 -8.72
N GLY A 312 -11.58 23.43 -9.83
CA GLY A 312 -12.50 22.32 -10.10
C GLY A 312 -11.78 20.96 -10.15
N TRP A 313 -10.62 20.91 -10.81
CA TRP A 313 -9.80 19.70 -10.85
C TRP A 313 -9.31 19.29 -9.44
N LEU A 314 -8.81 20.24 -8.65
CA LEU A 314 -8.34 19.99 -7.29
C LEU A 314 -9.44 19.43 -6.38
N LEU A 315 -10.64 20.01 -6.47
CA LEU A 315 -11.79 19.51 -5.71
C LEU A 315 -12.21 18.11 -6.14
N GLY A 316 -12.03 17.76 -7.41
CA GLY A 316 -12.29 16.43 -7.94
C GLY A 316 -11.31 15.36 -7.42
N GLU A 317 -10.05 15.73 -7.13
CA GLU A 317 -9.03 14.81 -6.61
C GLU A 317 -9.04 14.67 -5.08
N LEU A 318 -9.67 15.61 -4.38
CA LEU A 318 -9.71 15.61 -2.92
C LEU A 318 -10.30 14.32 -2.32
N PRO A 319 -11.43 13.76 -2.82
CA PRO A 319 -11.98 12.51 -2.29
C PRO A 319 -11.00 11.35 -2.34
N ARG A 320 -10.29 11.18 -3.46
CA ARG A 320 -9.25 10.14 -3.62
C ARG A 320 -8.16 10.27 -2.57
N SER A 321 -7.67 11.49 -2.33
CA SER A 321 -6.63 11.75 -1.33
C SER A 321 -7.11 11.53 0.10
N VAL A 322 -8.38 11.81 0.38
CA VAL A 322 -9.01 11.54 1.69
C VAL A 322 -9.14 10.03 1.93
N VAL A 323 -9.59 9.27 0.94
CA VAL A 323 -9.71 7.80 1.05
C VAL A 323 -8.34 7.18 1.29
N GLY A 324 -7.31 7.57 0.51
CA GLY A 324 -5.94 7.10 0.74
C GLY A 324 -5.44 7.41 2.15
N LEU A 325 -5.70 8.63 2.66
CA LEU A 325 -5.35 8.99 4.03
C LEU A 325 -6.07 8.13 5.07
N HIS A 326 -7.36 7.85 4.90
CA HIS A 326 -8.12 7.03 5.84
C HIS A 326 -7.59 5.60 5.91
N ARG A 327 -7.28 4.98 4.77
CA ARG A 327 -6.68 3.64 4.72
C ARG A 327 -5.31 3.61 5.39
N LEU A 328 -4.48 4.63 5.12
CA LEU A 328 -3.20 4.79 5.78
C LEU A 328 -3.34 4.91 7.31
N GLN A 329 -4.30 5.73 7.75
CA GLN A 329 -4.57 5.94 9.17
C GLN A 329 -5.13 4.69 9.86
N ALA A 330 -5.91 3.87 9.16
CA ALA A 330 -6.38 2.58 9.69
C ALA A 330 -5.19 1.70 10.11
N VAL A 331 -4.18 1.59 9.26
CA VAL A 331 -2.96 0.83 9.58
C VAL A 331 -2.13 1.49 10.69
N LEU A 332 -1.89 2.80 10.58
CA LEU A 332 -1.04 3.51 11.55
C LEU A 332 -1.65 3.59 12.95
N ASN A 333 -2.98 3.60 13.06
CA ASN A 333 -3.71 3.66 14.32
C ASN A 333 -4.12 2.29 14.87
N GLU A 334 -3.77 1.21 14.16
CA GLU A 334 -4.01 -0.13 14.65
C GLU A 334 -3.40 -0.30 16.04
N LYS A 335 -4.16 -0.90 16.97
CA LYS A 335 -3.76 -1.00 18.38
C LYS A 335 -3.15 -2.34 18.74
N GLU A 336 -3.35 -3.33 17.88
CA GLU A 336 -2.79 -4.67 18.11
C GLU A 336 -1.27 -4.60 18.22
N ARG A 337 -0.73 -5.15 19.28
CA ARG A 337 0.72 -5.23 19.54
C ARG A 337 1.03 -6.47 20.33
N VAL A 338 2.10 -7.16 19.97
CA VAL A 338 2.69 -8.17 20.82
C VAL A 338 3.53 -7.46 21.89
N THR A 339 3.20 -7.67 23.15
CA THR A 339 3.96 -7.11 24.28
C THR A 339 4.93 -8.16 24.80
N TYR A 340 6.18 -7.78 24.98
CA TYR A 340 7.23 -8.63 25.53
C TYR A 340 7.60 -8.14 26.94
N GLY A 341 8.03 -9.08 27.79
CA GLY A 341 8.58 -8.77 29.08
C GLY A 341 10.07 -8.43 29.03
N SER A 342 10.76 -8.65 30.13
CA SER A 342 12.21 -8.38 30.26
C SER A 342 13.01 -9.58 30.78
N ALA A 343 12.37 -10.73 30.95
CA ALA A 343 13.05 -11.92 31.43
C ALA A 343 13.94 -12.52 30.32
N ALA A 344 15.18 -12.81 30.64
CA ALA A 344 16.14 -13.47 29.75
C ALA A 344 16.78 -14.65 30.50
N PRO A 345 16.16 -15.86 30.44
CA PRO A 345 16.70 -17.02 31.11
C PRO A 345 18.06 -17.39 30.55
N SER A 346 19.04 -17.57 31.44
CA SER A 346 20.41 -17.99 31.11
C SER A 346 20.61 -19.48 31.41
N VAL A 347 19.83 -20.34 30.79
CA VAL A 347 19.92 -21.79 30.93
C VAL A 347 20.67 -22.35 29.73
N GLU A 348 21.62 -23.23 29.94
CA GLU A 348 22.32 -23.95 28.85
C GLU A 348 21.56 -25.23 28.48
N GLY A 349 21.73 -25.69 27.23
CA GLY A 349 21.11 -26.91 26.74
C GLY A 349 19.69 -26.74 26.21
N GLY A 350 19.01 -27.86 25.98
CA GLY A 350 17.64 -27.88 25.47
C GLY A 350 16.64 -27.20 26.42
N ALA A 351 15.70 -26.44 25.89
CA ALA A 351 14.69 -25.76 26.68
C ALA A 351 13.51 -26.69 27.00
N GLY A 352 13.01 -26.63 28.24
CA GLY A 352 11.74 -27.23 28.63
C GLY A 352 10.59 -26.28 28.41
N ALA A 353 9.48 -26.77 27.83
CA ALA A 353 8.26 -25.97 27.72
C ALA A 353 7.10 -26.67 28.46
N VAL A 354 6.30 -25.88 29.15
CA VAL A 354 5.07 -26.35 29.80
C VAL A 354 3.88 -25.59 29.23
N VAL A 355 2.93 -26.34 28.74
CA VAL A 355 1.68 -25.83 28.17
C VAL A 355 0.54 -26.17 29.08
N GLU A 356 -0.14 -25.19 29.66
CA GLU A 356 -1.17 -25.36 30.66
C GLU A 356 -2.52 -24.88 30.17
N GLY A 357 -3.38 -25.82 29.74
CA GLY A 357 -4.80 -25.57 29.43
C GLY A 357 -5.02 -24.50 28.37
N ILE A 358 -4.15 -24.44 27.33
CA ILE A 358 -4.28 -23.43 26.30
C ILE A 358 -5.48 -23.70 25.41
N ALA A 359 -6.25 -22.65 25.15
CA ALA A 359 -7.24 -22.62 24.07
C ALA A 359 -6.93 -21.45 23.14
N TYR A 360 -7.23 -21.64 21.88
CA TYR A 360 -7.07 -20.61 20.86
C TYR A 360 -8.07 -20.84 19.73
N GLN A 361 -8.76 -19.78 19.32
CA GLN A 361 -9.69 -19.80 18.21
C GLN A 361 -9.23 -18.79 17.15
N TYR A 362 -9.09 -19.23 15.91
CA TYR A 362 -8.76 -18.32 14.83
C TYR A 362 -9.89 -17.30 14.66
N PRO A 363 -9.60 -15.98 14.65
CA PRO A 363 -10.62 -14.96 14.41
C PRO A 363 -11.26 -15.16 13.05
N GLU A 364 -12.59 -14.98 12.97
CA GLU A 364 -13.30 -14.95 11.71
C GLU A 364 -12.71 -13.83 10.84
N SER A 365 -12.45 -14.12 9.58
CA SER A 365 -11.93 -13.12 8.66
C SER A 365 -13.04 -12.15 8.28
N ASP A 366 -12.97 -10.90 8.73
CA ASP A 366 -13.86 -9.79 8.33
C ASP A 366 -13.64 -9.35 6.86
N TYR A 367 -13.65 -10.31 5.93
CA TYR A 367 -13.41 -10.04 4.51
C TYR A 367 -14.56 -9.32 3.79
N GLU A 368 -15.74 -9.18 4.41
CA GLU A 368 -16.90 -8.55 3.77
C GLU A 368 -16.81 -7.03 3.63
N ASP A 369 -16.06 -6.34 4.49
CA ASP A 369 -16.07 -4.87 4.55
C ASP A 369 -15.06 -4.15 3.63
N LEU A 370 -14.17 -4.84 2.93
CA LEU A 370 -13.08 -4.21 2.18
C LEU A 370 -13.20 -4.26 0.65
N GLY A 371 -14.34 -4.72 0.11
CA GLY A 371 -14.61 -4.66 -1.34
C GLY A 371 -13.66 -5.50 -2.21
N ALA A 372 -12.98 -6.50 -1.64
CA ALA A 372 -12.10 -7.41 -2.36
C ALA A 372 -12.89 -8.62 -2.87
N ALA A 373 -13.52 -8.48 -4.01
CA ALA A 373 -14.32 -9.52 -4.67
C ALA A 373 -13.48 -10.59 -5.38
N SER A 374 -12.27 -10.91 -4.95
CA SER A 374 -11.54 -12.03 -5.55
C SER A 374 -10.28 -12.44 -4.77
N LEU A 375 -10.45 -13.14 -3.66
CA LEU A 375 -9.36 -13.93 -3.10
C LEU A 375 -9.77 -15.40 -3.02
N PRO A 376 -8.83 -16.35 -3.28
CA PRO A 376 -9.15 -17.77 -3.20
C PRO A 376 -9.65 -18.14 -1.81
N ARG A 377 -10.84 -18.77 -1.74
CA ARG A 377 -11.53 -19.16 -0.50
C ARG A 377 -10.76 -20.11 0.42
N HIS A 378 -9.61 -20.64 0.04
CA HIS A 378 -8.84 -21.55 0.89
C HIS A 378 -7.98 -20.87 1.96
N VAL A 379 -7.83 -19.55 1.92
CA VAL A 379 -7.20 -18.78 3.00
C VAL A 379 -8.26 -18.30 4.02
N ALA A 380 -9.53 -18.28 3.62
CA ALA A 380 -10.66 -17.80 4.41
C ALA A 380 -11.36 -18.89 5.23
N ASN A 381 -11.06 -20.18 5.04
CA ASN A 381 -11.66 -21.26 5.78
C ASN A 381 -10.86 -21.61 7.05
N GLY A 382 -10.63 -20.63 7.90
CA GLY A 382 -10.61 -20.91 9.31
C GLY A 382 -12.08 -21.20 9.73
N ASP A 383 -12.51 -22.47 9.71
CA ASP A 383 -13.82 -22.92 10.20
C ASP A 383 -14.02 -22.69 11.71
N GLY A 384 -13.53 -21.58 12.29
CA GLY A 384 -13.58 -21.33 13.72
C GLY A 384 -12.90 -22.42 14.58
N ARG A 385 -12.24 -23.40 13.96
CA ARG A 385 -11.53 -24.49 14.61
C ARG A 385 -10.17 -24.01 15.04
N GLY A 386 -9.95 -24.04 16.31
CA GLY A 386 -8.69 -23.80 16.98
C GLY A 386 -8.32 -25.02 17.83
N ILE A 387 -7.81 -24.75 18.99
CA ILE A 387 -7.59 -25.74 20.07
C ILE A 387 -8.48 -25.37 21.25
N GLU A 388 -9.06 -26.37 21.90
CA GLU A 388 -10.02 -26.13 22.98
C GLU A 388 -9.38 -26.18 24.38
N SER A 389 -8.48 -27.15 24.59
CA SER A 389 -7.76 -27.30 25.86
C SER A 389 -6.57 -28.24 25.64
N VAL A 390 -5.40 -27.69 25.46
CA VAL A 390 -4.18 -28.45 25.32
C VAL A 390 -3.30 -28.26 26.54
N THR A 391 -2.93 -29.39 27.18
CA THR A 391 -1.95 -29.43 28.25
C THR A 391 -0.89 -30.47 27.90
N LEU A 392 0.37 -30.05 27.88
CA LEU A 392 1.51 -30.93 27.61
C LEU A 392 2.80 -30.37 28.19
N ASP A 393 3.73 -31.24 28.47
CA ASP A 393 5.08 -30.93 28.94
C ASP A 393 6.08 -31.36 27.87
N VAL A 394 6.95 -30.44 27.48
CA VAL A 394 8.05 -30.67 26.55
C VAL A 394 9.33 -30.82 27.37
N THR A 395 9.81 -32.05 27.50
CA THR A 395 11.00 -32.34 28.30
C THR A 395 12.27 -31.84 27.64
N PRO A 396 13.19 -31.14 28.34
CA PRO A 396 14.45 -30.67 27.77
C PRO A 396 15.28 -31.78 27.09
N GLY A 397 15.86 -31.47 25.93
CA GLY A 397 16.74 -32.36 25.19
C GLY A 397 16.08 -33.57 24.53
N ARG A 398 14.73 -33.65 24.55
CA ARG A 398 13.97 -34.74 23.91
C ARG A 398 13.37 -34.32 22.57
N THR A 399 13.14 -35.33 21.73
CA THR A 399 12.37 -35.19 20.50
C THR A 399 10.95 -35.65 20.73
N ILE A 400 9.98 -34.75 20.55
CA ILE A 400 8.55 -35.00 20.76
C ILE A 400 7.83 -34.91 19.41
N ALA A 401 7.01 -35.92 19.07
CA ALA A 401 6.19 -35.93 17.88
C ALA A 401 4.72 -35.57 18.22
N LEU A 402 4.20 -34.49 17.60
CA LEU A 402 2.78 -34.18 17.58
C LEU A 402 2.13 -34.92 16.41
N VAL A 403 1.22 -35.83 16.68
CA VAL A 403 0.56 -36.71 15.70
C VAL A 403 -0.95 -36.59 15.82
N GLY A 404 -1.67 -36.68 14.71
CA GLY A 404 -3.14 -36.61 14.69
C GLY A 404 -3.69 -36.32 13.30
N PRO A 405 -5.01 -36.40 13.11
CA PRO A 405 -5.66 -36.10 11.83
C PRO A 405 -5.38 -34.66 11.33
N THR A 406 -5.56 -34.43 10.05
CA THR A 406 -5.53 -33.06 9.51
C THR A 406 -6.63 -32.22 10.17
N GLY A 407 -6.30 -31.00 10.58
CA GLY A 407 -7.23 -30.10 11.29
C GLY A 407 -7.33 -30.35 12.81
N SER A 408 -6.56 -31.28 13.40
CA SER A 408 -6.60 -31.54 14.85
C SER A 408 -5.93 -30.47 15.74
N GLY A 409 -5.32 -29.41 15.17
CA GLY A 409 -4.71 -28.32 15.91
C GLY A 409 -3.20 -28.42 16.13
N LYS A 410 -2.48 -29.40 15.54
CA LYS A 410 -1.02 -29.61 15.72
C LYS A 410 -0.19 -28.38 15.35
N SER A 411 -0.40 -27.80 14.18
CA SER A 411 0.31 -26.59 13.75
C SER A 411 -0.04 -25.39 14.61
N THR A 412 -1.26 -25.31 15.14
CA THR A 412 -1.66 -24.26 16.10
C THR A 412 -0.85 -24.36 17.39
N VAL A 413 -0.70 -25.57 17.94
CA VAL A 413 0.16 -25.82 19.11
C VAL A 413 1.61 -25.46 18.80
N ALA A 414 2.14 -25.89 17.64
CA ALA A 414 3.49 -25.57 17.20
C ALA A 414 3.75 -24.05 17.10
N HIS A 415 2.78 -23.30 16.56
CA HIS A 415 2.87 -21.84 16.45
C HIS A 415 2.78 -21.13 17.80
N LEU A 416 1.95 -21.61 18.72
CA LEU A 416 1.83 -21.08 20.07
C LEU A 416 3.10 -21.34 20.91
N LEU A 417 3.75 -22.50 20.74
CA LEU A 417 5.02 -22.84 21.41
C LEU A 417 6.15 -21.85 21.09
N VAL A 418 6.16 -21.28 19.90
CA VAL A 418 7.14 -20.24 19.51
C VAL A 418 6.61 -18.82 19.63
N ARG A 419 5.41 -18.67 20.21
CA ARG A 419 4.74 -17.39 20.41
C ARG A 419 4.59 -16.54 19.14
N LEU A 420 4.13 -17.15 18.04
CA LEU A 420 3.68 -16.36 16.88
C LEU A 420 2.44 -15.53 17.22
N PHE A 421 1.63 -16.01 18.14
CA PHE A 421 0.49 -15.36 18.77
C PHE A 421 0.30 -15.92 20.19
N ASP A 422 -0.46 -15.21 21.01
CA ASP A 422 -0.75 -15.61 22.37
C ASP A 422 -2.05 -16.45 22.41
N PRO A 423 -2.19 -17.43 23.33
CA PRO A 423 -3.43 -18.18 23.48
C PRO A 423 -4.55 -17.31 24.06
N ASP A 424 -5.83 -17.61 23.73
CA ASP A 424 -7.00 -16.93 24.31
C ASP A 424 -7.15 -17.23 25.80
N THR A 425 -6.81 -18.45 26.21
CA THR A 425 -6.79 -18.88 27.60
C THR A 425 -5.63 -19.83 27.86
N GLY A 426 -5.27 -20.00 29.14
CA GLY A 426 -4.12 -20.80 29.55
C GLY A 426 -2.81 -20.05 29.41
N GLN A 427 -1.69 -20.75 29.57
CA GLN A 427 -0.35 -20.16 29.45
C GLN A 427 0.67 -21.16 28.93
N ILE A 428 1.74 -20.61 28.34
CA ILE A 428 2.90 -21.39 27.93
C ILE A 428 4.12 -20.80 28.61
N SER A 429 4.92 -21.66 29.23
CA SER A 429 6.19 -21.28 29.83
C SER A 429 7.36 -22.01 29.17
N LEU A 430 8.49 -21.33 29.12
CA LEU A 430 9.77 -21.84 28.65
C LEU A 430 10.76 -21.73 29.83
N ASP A 431 11.33 -22.84 30.25
CA ASP A 431 12.23 -22.91 31.44
C ASP A 431 11.68 -22.21 32.68
N GLY A 432 10.35 -22.33 32.95
CA GLY A 432 9.67 -21.76 34.09
C GLY A 432 9.31 -20.29 33.98
N HIS A 433 9.59 -19.62 32.86
CA HIS A 433 9.13 -18.25 32.55
C HIS A 433 7.99 -18.29 31.57
N THR A 434 6.91 -17.53 31.80
CA THR A 434 5.85 -17.42 30.79
C THR A 434 6.39 -16.76 29.50
N LEU A 435 5.92 -17.18 28.31
CA LEU A 435 6.40 -16.61 27.05
C LEU A 435 6.16 -15.09 26.98
N VAL A 436 5.11 -14.60 27.68
CA VAL A 436 4.77 -13.17 27.71
C VAL A 436 5.81 -12.37 28.51
N ASP A 437 6.40 -12.95 29.53
CA ASP A 437 7.40 -12.29 30.39
C ASP A 437 8.80 -12.27 29.76
N LEU A 438 9.04 -13.06 28.72
CA LEU A 438 10.33 -13.11 28.06
C LEU A 438 10.59 -11.84 27.22
N ASP A 439 11.84 -11.42 27.23
CA ASP A 439 12.36 -10.43 26.31
C ASP A 439 12.32 -10.95 24.87
N ARG A 440 12.03 -10.07 23.90
CA ARG A 440 11.88 -10.44 22.49
C ARG A 440 13.12 -11.14 21.93
N ASP A 441 14.31 -10.59 22.20
CA ASP A 441 15.55 -11.14 21.66
C ASP A 441 15.94 -12.44 22.37
N ALA A 442 15.63 -12.57 23.66
CA ALA A 442 15.82 -13.78 24.42
C ALA A 442 14.94 -14.92 23.89
N LEU A 443 13.67 -14.63 23.60
CA LEU A 443 12.76 -15.59 22.99
C LEU A 443 13.25 -15.99 21.58
N ALA A 444 13.58 -15.04 20.71
CA ALA A 444 14.03 -15.29 19.35
C ALA A 444 15.35 -16.08 19.26
N ARG A 445 16.22 -15.97 20.27
CA ARG A 445 17.42 -16.80 20.38
C ARG A 445 17.14 -18.19 20.92
N SER A 446 16.12 -18.34 21.77
CA SER A 446 15.82 -19.60 22.43
C SER A 446 15.01 -20.55 21.56
N VAL A 447 14.12 -20.03 20.71
CA VAL A 447 13.20 -20.84 19.91
C VAL A 447 13.36 -20.58 18.41
N SER A 448 13.20 -21.64 17.62
CA SER A 448 13.12 -21.52 16.15
C SER A 448 12.02 -22.42 15.61
N ILE A 449 11.37 -21.99 14.52
CA ILE A 449 10.39 -22.79 13.81
C ILE A 449 10.75 -22.91 12.33
N VAL A 450 10.51 -24.09 11.78
CA VAL A 450 10.51 -24.31 10.33
C VAL A 450 9.09 -24.63 9.91
N PHE A 451 8.52 -23.78 9.06
CA PHE A 451 7.14 -23.91 8.60
C PHE A 451 7.00 -24.95 7.49
N GLN A 452 5.79 -25.48 7.36
CA GLN A 452 5.38 -26.39 6.27
C GLN A 452 5.63 -25.74 4.89
N GLU A 453 5.17 -24.50 4.70
CA GLU A 453 5.46 -23.72 3.52
C GLU A 453 6.77 -22.94 3.70
N THR A 454 7.81 -23.38 3.03
CA THR A 454 9.14 -22.80 3.13
C THR A 454 9.26 -21.55 2.25
N PHE A 455 9.55 -20.42 2.86
CA PHE A 455 9.86 -19.17 2.18
C PHE A 455 11.37 -18.92 2.12
N LEU A 456 11.89 -18.64 0.91
CA LEU A 456 13.26 -18.18 0.70
C LEU A 456 13.24 -16.79 0.04
N PHE A 457 14.12 -15.92 0.51
CA PHE A 457 14.33 -14.60 -0.08
C PHE A 457 15.06 -14.72 -1.42
N ASN A 458 14.83 -13.80 -2.33
CA ASN A 458 15.55 -13.72 -3.60
C ASN A 458 16.97 -13.20 -3.37
N ASP A 459 17.79 -14.07 -2.79
CA ASP A 459 19.18 -13.81 -2.39
C ASP A 459 20.00 -15.10 -2.52
N THR A 460 21.25 -15.07 -2.11
CA THR A 460 22.13 -16.24 -2.08
C THR A 460 21.62 -17.28 -1.08
N ILE A 461 22.03 -18.53 -1.26
CA ILE A 461 21.76 -19.60 -0.27
C ILE A 461 22.40 -19.25 1.07
N TYR A 462 23.60 -18.69 1.06
CA TYR A 462 24.30 -18.24 2.27
C TYR A 462 23.48 -17.23 3.04
N ASN A 463 23.03 -16.17 2.40
CA ASN A 463 22.19 -15.12 3.02
C ASN A 463 20.81 -15.65 3.44
N ASN A 464 20.26 -16.61 2.72
CA ASN A 464 19.06 -17.31 3.15
C ASN A 464 19.24 -18.14 4.43
N ILE A 465 20.42 -18.67 4.70
CA ILE A 465 20.71 -19.38 5.95
C ILE A 465 20.97 -18.39 7.09
N THR A 466 21.76 -17.34 6.84
CA THR A 466 22.22 -16.40 7.87
C THR A 466 21.23 -15.27 8.16
N LEU A 467 20.37 -14.92 7.20
CA LEU A 467 19.50 -13.72 7.21
C LEU A 467 20.27 -12.44 7.51
N ASP A 468 21.46 -12.28 6.89
CA ASP A 468 22.39 -11.16 7.07
C ASP A 468 22.96 -11.00 8.50
N GLU A 469 22.71 -11.97 9.39
CA GLU A 469 23.40 -12.02 10.69
C GLU A 469 24.83 -12.54 10.53
N SER A 470 25.72 -12.12 11.41
CA SER A 470 27.12 -12.53 11.40
C SER A 470 27.29 -13.89 12.08
N PHE A 471 27.57 -14.92 11.30
CA PHE A 471 27.96 -16.25 11.75
C PHE A 471 29.32 -16.62 11.16
N ASP A 472 30.08 -17.49 11.83
CA ASP A 472 31.27 -18.07 11.24
C ASP A 472 30.89 -19.00 10.08
N GLU A 473 31.69 -18.98 8.99
CA GLU A 473 31.41 -19.84 7.83
C GLU A 473 31.32 -21.32 8.22
N ASP A 474 32.16 -21.77 9.16
CA ASP A 474 32.12 -23.14 9.67
C ASP A 474 30.81 -23.48 10.38
N GLU A 475 30.19 -22.53 11.07
CA GLU A 475 28.88 -22.71 11.70
C GLU A 475 27.78 -22.85 10.64
N VAL A 476 27.81 -22.00 9.59
CA VAL A 476 26.88 -22.09 8.48
C VAL A 476 26.99 -23.44 7.76
N PHE A 477 28.23 -23.89 7.48
CA PHE A 477 28.44 -25.18 6.83
C PHE A 477 28.07 -26.36 7.75
N ALA A 478 28.26 -26.24 9.06
CA ALA A 478 27.83 -27.25 10.01
C ALA A 478 26.32 -27.39 10.06
N ALA A 479 25.60 -26.26 10.13
CA ALA A 479 24.13 -26.23 10.07
C ALA A 479 23.61 -26.82 8.76
N ALA A 480 24.23 -26.48 7.62
CA ALA A 480 23.90 -27.05 6.31
C ALA A 480 24.16 -28.57 6.22
N ARG A 481 25.21 -29.07 6.84
CA ARG A 481 25.50 -30.53 6.92
C ARG A 481 24.45 -31.25 7.77
N LEU A 482 24.08 -30.71 8.92
CA LEU A 482 23.01 -31.26 9.76
C LEU A 482 21.67 -31.31 9.03
N ALA A 483 21.36 -30.27 8.28
CA ALA A 483 20.16 -30.20 7.44
C ALA A 483 20.27 -31.03 6.14
N GLN A 484 21.33 -31.79 5.95
CA GLN A 484 21.61 -32.56 4.71
C GLN A 484 21.59 -31.67 3.44
N ALA A 485 21.96 -30.39 3.58
CA ALA A 485 21.94 -29.41 2.51
C ALA A 485 23.30 -29.17 1.86
N ASP A 486 24.39 -29.30 2.59
CA ASP A 486 25.77 -28.96 2.16
C ASP A 486 26.16 -29.64 0.85
N SER A 487 25.86 -30.93 0.70
CA SER A 487 26.26 -31.73 -0.47
C SER A 487 25.63 -31.19 -1.77
N PHE A 488 24.34 -30.92 -1.78
CA PHE A 488 23.69 -30.38 -2.98
C PHE A 488 24.10 -28.92 -3.23
N ILE A 489 24.25 -28.11 -2.16
CA ILE A 489 24.66 -26.70 -2.30
C ILE A 489 26.05 -26.63 -2.97
N ARG A 490 27.02 -27.42 -2.52
CA ARG A 490 28.36 -27.49 -3.14
C ARG A 490 28.35 -28.05 -4.57
N GLY A 491 27.34 -28.82 -4.93
CA GLY A 491 27.11 -29.31 -6.29
C GLY A 491 26.54 -28.25 -7.26
N LEU A 492 26.07 -27.11 -6.79
CA LEU A 492 25.63 -26.02 -7.63
C LEU A 492 26.83 -25.24 -8.18
N GLU A 493 26.69 -24.64 -9.36
CA GLU A 493 27.76 -23.91 -10.06
C GLU A 493 28.42 -22.83 -9.19
N LYS A 494 27.63 -22.10 -8.37
CA LYS A 494 28.10 -21.04 -7.47
C LYS A 494 28.08 -21.43 -5.99
N GLY A 495 27.79 -22.70 -5.68
CA GLY A 495 27.73 -23.18 -4.30
C GLY A 495 26.80 -22.32 -3.44
N TYR A 496 27.26 -21.92 -2.26
CA TYR A 496 26.51 -21.05 -1.32
C TYR A 496 26.20 -19.64 -1.86
N ALA A 497 26.94 -19.17 -2.87
CA ALA A 497 26.68 -17.88 -3.53
C ALA A 497 25.62 -17.97 -4.64
N THR A 498 24.94 -19.11 -4.78
CA THR A 498 23.84 -19.28 -5.75
C THR A 498 22.63 -18.47 -5.29
N ILE A 499 22.11 -17.60 -6.17
CA ILE A 499 20.87 -16.84 -5.95
C ILE A 499 19.69 -17.77 -6.25
N VAL A 500 18.76 -17.90 -5.31
CA VAL A 500 17.66 -18.89 -5.37
C VAL A 500 16.43 -18.40 -6.16
N GLY A 501 16.41 -17.12 -6.56
CA GLY A 501 15.26 -16.54 -7.23
C GLY A 501 14.07 -16.24 -6.30
N GLU A 502 13.00 -15.69 -6.86
CA GLU A 502 11.80 -15.37 -6.10
C GLU A 502 11.19 -16.63 -5.49
N ARG A 503 10.93 -16.61 -4.18
CA ARG A 503 10.43 -17.74 -3.38
C ARG A 503 11.24 -19.04 -3.53
N GLY A 504 12.51 -18.94 -3.93
CA GLY A 504 13.39 -20.10 -4.09
C GLY A 504 13.10 -20.94 -5.35
N ALA A 505 12.59 -20.33 -6.42
CA ALA A 505 12.18 -21.01 -7.65
C ALA A 505 13.29 -21.85 -8.32
N ALA A 506 14.57 -21.53 -8.06
CA ALA A 506 15.71 -22.29 -8.59
C ALA A 506 15.98 -23.62 -7.87
N LEU A 507 15.29 -23.87 -6.73
CA LEU A 507 15.49 -25.07 -5.91
C LEU A 507 14.26 -25.99 -5.94
N SER A 508 14.46 -27.30 -5.80
CA SER A 508 13.35 -28.24 -5.57
C SER A 508 12.70 -28.02 -4.20
N GLY A 509 11.48 -28.53 -3.98
CA GLY A 509 10.77 -28.43 -2.70
C GLY A 509 11.61 -28.92 -1.52
N GLY A 510 12.19 -30.12 -1.62
CA GLY A 510 13.03 -30.68 -0.58
C GLY A 510 14.37 -29.94 -0.39
N GLN A 511 14.93 -29.32 -1.44
CA GLN A 511 16.10 -28.45 -1.30
C GLN A 511 15.75 -27.17 -0.53
N ARG A 512 14.59 -26.54 -0.83
CA ARG A 512 14.13 -25.38 -0.07
C ARG A 512 13.91 -25.69 1.41
N GLN A 513 13.25 -26.81 1.72
CA GLN A 513 13.03 -27.25 3.11
C GLN A 513 14.35 -27.45 3.85
N ARG A 514 15.34 -28.10 3.24
CA ARG A 514 16.66 -28.30 3.85
C ARG A 514 17.42 -26.98 4.10
N VAL A 515 17.31 -26.00 3.21
CA VAL A 515 17.87 -24.65 3.44
C VAL A 515 17.17 -23.97 4.61
N ALA A 516 15.84 -24.09 4.74
CA ALA A 516 15.10 -23.53 5.87
C ALA A 516 15.45 -24.22 7.21
N ILE A 517 15.66 -25.52 7.20
CA ILE A 517 16.16 -26.24 8.38
C ILE A 517 17.57 -25.74 8.75
N ALA A 518 18.48 -25.56 7.78
CA ALA A 518 19.80 -24.99 8.04
C ALA A 518 19.72 -23.56 8.63
N ARG A 519 18.79 -22.73 8.13
CA ARG A 519 18.48 -21.38 8.68
C ARG A 519 18.09 -21.44 10.17
N ALA A 520 17.28 -22.42 10.55
CA ALA A 520 16.86 -22.58 11.93
C ALA A 520 18.02 -23.08 12.82
N LEU A 521 18.83 -24.01 12.30
CA LEU A 521 19.92 -24.67 13.04
C LEU A 521 21.14 -23.78 13.26
N VAL A 522 21.47 -22.86 12.33
CA VAL A 522 22.64 -21.97 12.48
C VAL A 522 22.51 -21.09 13.73
N ARG A 523 21.29 -20.79 14.16
CA ARG A 523 20.99 -20.03 15.38
C ARG A 523 21.14 -20.83 16.68
N LYS A 524 21.38 -22.15 16.59
CA LYS A 524 21.52 -23.06 17.73
C LYS A 524 20.36 -22.93 18.73
N PRO A 525 19.09 -23.07 18.28
CA PRO A 525 17.94 -22.86 19.14
C PRO A 525 17.92 -23.92 20.26
N ARG A 526 17.42 -23.53 21.42
CA ARG A 526 17.22 -24.45 22.57
C ARG A 526 15.93 -25.26 22.41
N LEU A 527 14.92 -24.70 21.71
CA LEU A 527 13.70 -25.37 21.26
C LEU A 527 13.55 -25.20 19.76
N LEU A 528 13.57 -26.28 19.01
CA LEU A 528 13.32 -26.31 17.57
C LEU A 528 11.96 -26.93 17.30
N VAL A 529 11.11 -26.21 16.58
CA VAL A 529 9.80 -26.70 16.15
C VAL A 529 9.84 -26.93 14.62
N LEU A 530 9.45 -28.14 14.20
CA LEU A 530 9.37 -28.55 12.80
C LEU A 530 7.90 -28.79 12.46
N ASP A 531 7.25 -27.82 11.82
CA ASP A 531 5.84 -27.96 11.41
C ASP A 531 5.79 -28.53 9.99
N ASP A 532 5.73 -29.85 9.88
CA ASP A 532 5.74 -30.61 8.59
C ASP A 532 6.90 -30.19 7.64
N ALA A 533 8.01 -29.80 8.23
CA ALA A 533 9.14 -29.16 7.55
C ALA A 533 9.94 -30.12 6.63
N THR A 534 9.60 -31.41 6.61
CA THR A 534 10.26 -32.47 5.85
C THR A 534 9.35 -33.15 4.83
N SER A 535 8.12 -32.64 4.63
CA SER A 535 7.11 -33.26 3.73
C SER A 535 7.58 -33.46 2.29
N ALA A 536 8.39 -32.55 1.75
CA ALA A 536 8.97 -32.65 0.42
C ALA A 536 10.39 -33.27 0.38
N VAL A 537 10.89 -33.72 1.53
CA VAL A 537 12.22 -34.36 1.65
C VAL A 537 12.08 -35.88 1.53
N ASP A 538 13.06 -36.53 0.91
CA ASP A 538 13.15 -38.00 0.82
C ASP A 538 13.21 -38.63 2.22
N PRO A 539 12.52 -39.74 2.48
CA PRO A 539 12.48 -40.38 3.81
C PRO A 539 13.85 -40.75 4.37
N ALA A 540 14.81 -41.15 3.53
CA ALA A 540 16.15 -41.45 3.98
C ALA A 540 16.93 -40.20 4.46
N VAL A 541 16.73 -39.07 3.74
CA VAL A 541 17.32 -37.80 4.12
C VAL A 541 16.63 -37.22 5.37
N GLU A 542 15.32 -37.35 5.49
CA GLU A 542 14.57 -36.98 6.70
C GLU A 542 15.09 -37.73 7.94
N SER A 543 15.22 -39.05 7.85
CA SER A 543 15.77 -39.84 8.94
C SER A 543 17.17 -39.39 9.34
N ALA A 544 18.05 -39.10 8.36
CA ALA A 544 19.39 -38.58 8.62
C ALA A 544 19.39 -37.19 9.30
N ILE A 545 18.47 -36.32 8.94
CA ILE A 545 18.28 -35.02 9.63
C ILE A 545 17.88 -35.25 11.09
N LEU A 546 16.87 -36.07 11.33
CA LEU A 546 16.37 -36.34 12.69
C LEU A 546 17.39 -37.04 13.58
N GLU A 547 18.14 -38.01 13.05
CA GLU A 547 19.26 -38.63 13.75
C GLU A 547 20.36 -37.61 14.11
N GLY A 548 20.68 -36.68 13.18
CA GLY A 548 21.61 -35.59 13.45
C GLY A 548 21.12 -34.66 14.56
N LEU A 549 19.81 -34.31 14.55
CA LEU A 549 19.21 -33.46 15.59
C LEU A 549 19.23 -34.08 16.98
N ARG A 550 19.06 -35.39 17.10
CA ARG A 550 19.14 -36.12 18.39
C ARG A 550 20.52 -36.06 19.04
N GLN A 551 21.58 -35.77 18.28
CA GLN A 551 22.92 -35.60 18.81
C GLN A 551 23.18 -34.20 19.37
N LEU A 552 22.27 -33.27 19.12
CA LEU A 552 22.33 -31.89 19.63
C LEU A 552 21.67 -31.81 21.00
N ASP A 553 22.20 -30.93 21.84
CA ASP A 553 21.54 -30.56 23.10
C ASP A 553 20.42 -29.53 22.84
N THR A 554 19.43 -29.95 22.06
CA THR A 554 18.28 -29.12 21.62
C THR A 554 17.01 -29.93 21.82
N THR A 555 15.99 -29.32 22.35
CA THR A 555 14.65 -29.90 22.41
C THR A 555 13.97 -29.76 21.05
N VAL A 556 13.39 -30.84 20.52
CA VAL A 556 12.78 -30.82 19.19
C VAL A 556 11.30 -31.20 19.29
N VAL A 557 10.42 -30.39 18.72
CA VAL A 557 9.00 -30.70 18.56
C VAL A 557 8.70 -30.83 17.07
N ILE A 558 8.19 -32.00 16.66
CA ILE A 558 7.92 -32.31 15.24
C ILE A 558 6.43 -32.54 15.05
N VAL A 559 5.80 -31.80 14.14
CA VAL A 559 4.48 -32.18 13.62
C VAL A 559 4.73 -33.26 12.54
N ALA A 560 4.41 -34.49 12.85
CA ALA A 560 4.78 -35.64 12.02
C ALA A 560 3.57 -36.30 11.35
N TYR A 561 3.75 -36.62 10.06
CA TYR A 561 2.80 -37.36 9.24
C TYR A 561 3.37 -38.66 8.68
N ARG A 562 4.66 -38.93 8.95
CA ARG A 562 5.35 -40.14 8.48
C ARG A 562 5.76 -41.00 9.66
N ARG A 563 5.57 -42.30 9.55
CA ARG A 563 5.98 -43.28 10.58
C ARG A 563 7.48 -43.22 10.87
N SER A 564 8.33 -43.01 9.86
CA SER A 564 9.78 -42.88 10.03
C SER A 564 10.15 -41.80 11.07
N SER A 565 9.50 -40.63 11.01
CA SER A 565 9.75 -39.53 11.91
C SER A 565 9.16 -39.80 13.31
N ILE A 566 7.98 -40.43 13.35
CA ILE A 566 7.28 -40.75 14.60
C ILE A 566 8.07 -41.77 15.44
N VAL A 567 8.64 -42.80 14.80
CA VAL A 567 9.43 -43.86 15.48
C VAL A 567 10.74 -43.31 16.05
N LEU A 568 11.31 -42.26 15.47
CA LEU A 568 12.53 -41.60 15.96
C LEU A 568 12.27 -40.65 17.14
N ALA A 569 11.01 -40.31 17.44
CA ALA A 569 10.68 -39.46 18.57
C ALA A 569 10.80 -40.24 19.92
N ASP A 570 11.24 -39.56 20.96
CA ASP A 570 11.32 -40.12 22.31
C ASP A 570 9.94 -40.21 22.96
N GLU A 571 9.01 -39.34 22.55
CA GLU A 571 7.63 -39.31 23.00
C GLU A 571 6.72 -38.88 21.86
N VAL A 572 5.53 -39.44 21.81
CA VAL A 572 4.46 -39.12 20.85
C VAL A 572 3.29 -38.56 21.63
N ILE A 573 2.75 -37.42 21.19
CA ILE A 573 1.55 -36.80 21.70
C ILE A 573 0.48 -36.89 20.62
N TYR A 574 -0.61 -37.62 20.89
CA TYR A 574 -1.72 -37.76 19.96
C TYR A 574 -2.77 -36.68 20.22
N VAL A 575 -3.02 -35.86 19.18
CA VAL A 575 -3.92 -34.72 19.20
C VAL A 575 -5.09 -34.98 18.29
N GLU A 576 -6.32 -34.85 18.79
CA GLU A 576 -7.56 -34.97 18.04
C GLU A 576 -8.58 -33.93 18.51
N ASP A 577 -9.26 -33.29 17.58
CA ASP A 577 -10.27 -32.26 17.84
C ASP A 577 -9.81 -31.16 18.83
N GLY A 578 -8.59 -30.65 18.63
CA GLY A 578 -8.05 -29.59 19.47
C GLY A 578 -7.66 -29.97 20.89
N ARG A 579 -7.55 -31.27 21.20
CA ARG A 579 -7.22 -31.81 22.54
C ARG A 579 -6.12 -32.84 22.47
N VAL A 580 -5.33 -32.95 23.53
CA VAL A 580 -4.41 -34.08 23.73
C VAL A 580 -5.23 -35.26 24.23
N ILE A 581 -5.23 -36.35 23.50
CA ILE A 581 -6.00 -37.58 23.83
C ILE A 581 -5.14 -38.52 24.66
N ASP A 582 -3.87 -38.74 24.23
CA ASP A 582 -2.97 -39.64 24.92
C ASP A 582 -1.50 -39.31 24.57
N ARG A 583 -0.56 -39.73 25.39
CA ARG A 583 0.89 -39.57 25.18
C ARG A 583 1.69 -40.80 25.63
N GLY A 584 2.79 -41.06 24.95
CA GLY A 584 3.65 -42.21 25.27
C GLY A 584 4.63 -42.51 24.17
N ASP A 585 5.33 -43.63 24.25
CA ASP A 585 6.14 -44.09 23.11
C ASP A 585 5.25 -44.65 21.99
N HIS A 586 5.79 -44.64 20.77
CA HIS A 586 5.06 -45.11 19.57
C HIS A 586 4.44 -46.52 19.75
N SER A 587 5.19 -47.47 20.34
CA SER A 587 4.78 -48.87 20.46
C SER A 587 3.61 -49.01 21.44
N SER A 588 3.66 -48.28 22.55
CA SER A 588 2.63 -48.21 23.58
C SER A 588 1.31 -47.64 23.04
N LEU A 589 1.38 -46.47 22.37
CA LEU A 589 0.21 -45.84 21.74
C LEU A 589 -0.38 -46.69 20.60
N TYR A 590 0.45 -47.32 19.78
CA TYR A 590 0.01 -48.20 18.71
C TYR A 590 -0.72 -49.44 19.25
N ALA A 591 -0.32 -49.94 20.40
CA ALA A 591 -0.97 -51.07 21.07
C ALA A 591 -2.29 -50.67 21.76
N SER A 592 -2.32 -49.52 22.47
CA SER A 592 -3.42 -49.12 23.35
C SER A 592 -4.51 -48.31 22.65
N LEU A 593 -4.16 -47.45 21.65
CA LEU A 593 -5.08 -46.46 21.07
C LEU A 593 -5.48 -46.83 19.62
N PRO A 594 -6.70 -47.36 19.40
CA PRO A 594 -7.16 -47.75 18.05
C PRO A 594 -7.17 -46.60 17.04
N ALA A 595 -7.52 -45.39 17.45
CA ALA A 595 -7.52 -44.21 16.59
C ALA A 595 -6.11 -43.89 16.05
N TYR A 596 -5.13 -43.89 16.96
CA TYR A 596 -3.72 -43.70 16.59
C TYR A 596 -3.22 -44.81 15.65
N ARG A 597 -3.53 -46.08 15.95
CA ARG A 597 -3.18 -47.22 15.09
C ARG A 597 -3.73 -47.05 13.69
N GLY A 598 -5.04 -46.74 13.59
CA GLY A 598 -5.70 -46.54 12.29
C GLY A 598 -5.06 -45.41 11.47
N LEU A 599 -4.61 -44.32 12.11
CA LEU A 599 -3.93 -43.21 11.48
C LEU A 599 -2.53 -43.63 10.95
N ILE A 600 -1.74 -44.34 11.78
CA ILE A 600 -0.41 -44.80 11.38
C ILE A 600 -0.50 -45.81 10.22
N ASP A 601 -1.46 -46.75 10.27
CA ASP A 601 -1.68 -47.70 9.20
C ASP A 601 -2.15 -47.05 7.88
N ALA A 602 -2.85 -45.89 7.97
CA ALA A 602 -3.21 -45.09 6.82
C ALA A 602 -1.97 -44.41 6.19
N TYR A 603 -1.09 -43.87 7.01
CA TYR A 603 0.17 -43.27 6.55
C TYR A 603 1.11 -44.26 5.86
N GLU A 604 1.05 -45.55 6.23
CA GLU A 604 1.84 -46.61 5.55
C GLU A 604 1.24 -47.02 4.18
N LYS A 605 -0.06 -46.83 3.98
CA LYS A 605 -0.76 -47.24 2.75
C LYS A 605 -0.74 -46.15 1.65
N GLU A 606 -0.43 -44.92 2.00
CA GLU A 606 -0.21 -43.88 0.99
C GLU A 606 1.17 -44.12 0.33
N PRO A 607 1.23 -44.40 -0.98
CA PRO A 607 2.51 -44.52 -1.68
C PRO A 607 3.20 -43.16 -1.71
N ALA A 608 4.48 -43.19 -1.35
CA ALA A 608 5.37 -42.01 -1.30
C ALA A 608 5.53 -41.32 -2.66
#